data_a6ab831f538884aa8c928a3ea0dc65b9
#
_entry.id   a6ab831f538884aa8c928a3ea0dc65b9
#
_cell.length_a   1.000
_cell.length_b   1.000
_cell.length_c   1.000
_cell.angle_alpha   90.00
_cell.angle_beta   90.00
_cell.angle_gamma   90.00
#
_symmetry.space_group_name_H-M   'P 1'
#
loop_
_entity.id
_entity.type
_entity.pdbx_description
1 polymer ?
#
loop_
_entity_poly.entity_id
_entity_poly.type
_entity_poly.pdbx_seq_one_letter_code
_entity_poly.pdbx_strand_id
1 'polypeptide(L)'
;MPEHKAPDSTAPDFTLPWHVPVMVEEVPETGQHFDLAADAAVRAAVADVAGLRDLPRFEANFDVSRRGTGLHVVGSISATVGQNCVVTLEPLTNEVAETIDLIFEPVQRLAASAESEHGVKWDDPEPLVGGVVDLGALATEFLILGLDPYPRKPGAVFEPPQDANRDQGPFAALGRLAKRQD
;
A
#
# COMPACT_ATOMS: atom_id res chain seq x y z
N MET A 1 17.34 19.20 38.95
CA MET A 1 17.32 19.06 37.49
C MET A 1 16.59 17.78 37.19
N PRO A 2 15.32 17.78 36.71
CA PRO A 2 14.65 16.55 36.32
C PRO A 2 15.15 16.14 34.92
N GLU A 3 15.62 14.88 34.81
CA GLU A 3 16.00 14.24 33.56
C GLU A 3 14.78 14.12 32.64
N HIS A 4 14.86 14.73 31.50
CA HIS A 4 13.91 14.55 30.41
C HIS A 4 14.12 13.16 29.80
N LYS A 5 13.30 12.19 30.22
CA LYS A 5 13.18 10.88 29.58
C LYS A 5 12.61 11.11 28.18
N ALA A 6 13.43 10.85 27.16
CA ALA A 6 13.00 10.86 25.78
C ALA A 6 11.81 9.90 25.60
N PRO A 7 10.78 10.25 24.80
CA PRO A 7 9.69 9.33 24.51
C PRO A 7 10.23 8.13 23.76
N ASP A 8 9.88 6.95 24.28
CA ASP A 8 10.13 5.65 23.67
C ASP A 8 9.39 5.64 22.32
N SER A 9 10.14 5.84 21.24
CA SER A 9 9.63 5.80 19.87
C SER A 9 9.53 4.33 19.43
N THR A 10 8.63 3.60 20.04
CA THR A 10 8.16 2.33 19.48
C THR A 10 7.12 2.66 18.44
N ALA A 11 7.58 3.03 17.23
CA ALA A 11 6.74 2.95 16.05
C ALA A 11 6.25 1.50 15.95
N PRO A 12 4.94 1.26 15.70
CA PRO A 12 4.45 -0.09 15.49
C PRO A 12 5.26 -0.70 14.33
N ASP A 13 5.90 -1.82 14.60
CA ASP A 13 6.62 -2.60 13.61
C ASP A 13 5.55 -3.22 12.69
N PHE A 14 5.17 -2.49 11.64
CA PHE A 14 4.26 -2.97 10.61
C PHE A 14 5.00 -3.96 9.70
N THR A 15 5.24 -5.14 10.23
CA THR A 15 5.74 -6.27 9.43
C THR A 15 4.59 -6.74 8.54
N LEU A 16 4.74 -6.57 7.23
CA LEU A 16 3.77 -7.08 6.26
C LEU A 16 3.75 -8.62 6.34
N PRO A 17 2.58 -9.26 6.19
CA PRO A 17 2.44 -10.68 6.51
C PRO A 17 3.00 -11.64 5.46
N TRP A 18 3.36 -11.16 4.26
CA TRP A 18 3.98 -11.99 3.22
C TRP A 18 5.46 -11.70 3.12
N HIS A 19 6.30 -12.71 3.38
CA HIS A 19 7.75 -12.60 3.38
C HIS A 19 8.38 -13.54 2.37
N VAL A 20 9.12 -12.95 1.42
CA VAL A 20 9.96 -13.65 0.45
C VAL A 20 11.26 -12.86 0.31
N PRO A 21 12.16 -12.96 1.29
CA PRO A 21 13.41 -12.22 1.29
C PRO A 21 14.36 -12.74 0.20
N VAL A 22 14.99 -11.83 -0.52
CA VAL A 22 16.01 -12.10 -1.53
C VAL A 22 17.26 -11.30 -1.19
N MET A 23 18.36 -11.98 -0.95
CA MET A 23 19.65 -11.35 -0.67
C MET A 23 20.36 -10.98 -1.98
N VAL A 24 20.95 -9.79 -2.04
CA VAL A 24 21.73 -9.36 -3.22
C VAL A 24 22.79 -10.39 -3.61
N GLU A 25 23.44 -11.00 -2.61
CA GLU A 25 24.54 -11.97 -2.84
C GLU A 25 24.05 -13.27 -3.49
N GLU A 26 22.76 -13.62 -3.29
CA GLU A 26 22.15 -14.85 -3.81
C GLU A 26 21.66 -14.71 -5.26
N VAL A 27 21.47 -13.47 -5.75
CA VAL A 27 21.01 -13.22 -7.12
C VAL A 27 22.17 -13.46 -8.10
N PRO A 28 22.03 -14.39 -9.06
CA PRO A 28 23.06 -14.60 -10.09
C PRO A 28 23.27 -13.37 -10.97
N GLU A 29 24.43 -13.27 -11.63
CA GLU A 29 24.67 -12.18 -12.61
C GLU A 29 23.70 -12.20 -13.80
N THR A 30 23.16 -13.38 -14.13
CA THR A 30 22.17 -13.55 -15.18
C THR A 30 20.76 -13.10 -14.76
N GLY A 31 20.57 -12.73 -13.49
CA GLY A 31 19.27 -12.48 -12.91
C GLY A 31 18.56 -13.75 -12.45
N GLN A 32 17.43 -13.56 -11.77
CA GLN A 32 16.59 -14.65 -11.27
C GLN A 32 15.11 -14.28 -11.39
N HIS A 33 14.32 -15.23 -11.85
CA HIS A 33 12.87 -15.11 -11.95
C HIS A 33 12.17 -15.76 -10.74
N PHE A 34 11.11 -15.13 -10.26
CA PHE A 34 10.28 -15.59 -9.15
C PHE A 34 8.81 -15.57 -9.56
N ASP A 35 8.15 -16.73 -9.49
CA ASP A 35 6.70 -16.85 -9.56
C ASP A 35 6.17 -17.12 -8.14
N LEU A 36 5.38 -16.23 -7.61
CA LEU A 36 4.89 -16.26 -6.24
C LEU A 36 3.37 -16.37 -6.23
N ALA A 37 2.86 -17.26 -5.40
CA ALA A 37 1.43 -17.36 -5.11
C ALA A 37 1.23 -17.38 -3.59
N ALA A 38 0.48 -16.43 -3.07
CA ALA A 38 0.18 -16.35 -1.64
C ALA A 38 -0.71 -17.53 -1.23
N ASP A 39 -0.32 -18.25 -0.19
CA ASP A 39 -1.14 -19.31 0.39
C ASP A 39 -2.37 -18.72 1.13
N ALA A 40 -3.28 -19.59 1.60
CA ALA A 40 -4.51 -19.16 2.23
C ALA A 40 -4.29 -18.36 3.53
N ALA A 41 -3.24 -18.70 4.31
CA ALA A 41 -2.94 -18.00 5.56
C ALA A 41 -2.37 -16.61 5.28
N VAL A 42 -1.45 -16.50 4.32
CA VAL A 42 -0.89 -15.22 3.86
C VAL A 42 -2.00 -14.34 3.29
N ARG A 43 -2.88 -14.89 2.42
CA ARG A 43 -3.98 -14.09 1.84
C ARG A 43 -4.94 -13.56 2.92
N ALA A 44 -5.26 -14.37 3.93
CA ALA A 44 -6.09 -13.92 5.05
C ALA A 44 -5.45 -12.78 5.83
N ALA A 45 -4.15 -12.91 6.15
CA ALA A 45 -3.40 -11.88 6.88
C ALA A 45 -3.22 -10.59 6.05
N VAL A 46 -2.95 -10.71 4.75
CA VAL A 46 -2.88 -9.55 3.83
C VAL A 46 -4.23 -8.86 3.72
N ALA A 47 -5.34 -9.62 3.62
CA ALA A 47 -6.68 -9.05 3.57
C ALA A 47 -7.00 -8.24 4.83
N ASP A 48 -6.60 -8.72 6.00
CA ASP A 48 -6.78 -8.03 7.28
C ASP A 48 -6.01 -6.71 7.31
N VAL A 49 -4.72 -6.72 6.96
CA VAL A 49 -3.87 -5.51 6.91
C VAL A 49 -4.38 -4.51 5.87
N ALA A 50 -4.84 -4.98 4.70
CA ALA A 50 -5.35 -4.14 3.62
C ALA A 50 -6.80 -3.67 3.83
N GLY A 51 -7.47 -4.10 4.88
CA GLY A 51 -8.88 -3.77 5.15
C GLY A 51 -9.84 -4.35 4.12
N LEU A 52 -9.49 -5.47 3.50
CA LEU A 52 -10.33 -6.18 2.52
C LEU A 52 -11.29 -7.12 3.24
N ARG A 53 -12.44 -7.36 2.62
CA ARG A 53 -13.37 -8.39 3.09
C ARG A 53 -12.78 -9.80 2.92
N ASP A 54 -12.17 -10.06 1.77
CA ASP A 54 -11.48 -11.29 1.43
C ASP A 54 -10.46 -11.06 0.28
N LEU A 55 -9.52 -12.00 0.13
CA LEU A 55 -8.50 -12.00 -0.92
C LEU A 55 -8.43 -13.41 -1.54
N PRO A 56 -9.36 -13.76 -2.46
CA PRO A 56 -9.44 -15.10 -3.05
C PRO A 56 -8.19 -15.52 -3.81
N ARG A 57 -7.52 -14.57 -4.50
CA ARG A 57 -6.31 -14.82 -5.28
C ARG A 57 -5.31 -13.67 -5.08
N PHE A 58 -4.04 -14.02 -4.93
CA PHE A 58 -2.94 -13.06 -4.92
C PHE A 58 -1.67 -13.73 -5.42
N GLU A 59 -1.18 -13.24 -6.55
CA GLU A 59 -0.03 -13.76 -7.28
C GLU A 59 0.88 -12.60 -7.65
N ALA A 60 2.17 -12.89 -7.75
CA ALA A 60 3.18 -11.95 -8.18
C ALA A 60 4.24 -12.66 -9.01
N ASN A 61 4.82 -11.99 -9.98
CA ASN A 61 6.01 -12.44 -10.66
C ASN A 61 7.06 -11.33 -10.64
N PHE A 62 8.32 -11.72 -10.52
CA PHE A 62 9.43 -10.77 -10.46
C PHE A 62 10.64 -11.31 -11.23
N ASP A 63 11.27 -10.44 -11.99
CA ASP A 63 12.61 -10.59 -12.53
C ASP A 63 13.57 -9.71 -11.73
N VAL A 64 14.46 -10.34 -10.99
CA VAL A 64 15.42 -9.67 -10.11
C VAL A 64 16.80 -9.78 -10.74
N SER A 65 17.48 -8.66 -10.93
CA SER A 65 18.82 -8.59 -11.50
C SER A 65 19.74 -7.72 -10.65
N ARG A 66 21.05 -8.02 -10.68
CA ARG A 66 22.06 -7.19 -10.01
C ARG A 66 22.28 -5.88 -10.76
N ARG A 67 22.36 -4.79 -10.03
CA ARG A 67 22.75 -3.48 -10.54
C ARG A 67 23.85 -2.87 -9.68
N GLY A 68 25.09 -3.17 -10.03
CA GLY A 68 26.23 -2.79 -9.19
C GLY A 68 26.20 -3.45 -7.83
N THR A 69 26.06 -2.67 -6.75
CA THR A 69 25.91 -3.16 -5.37
C THR A 69 24.46 -3.28 -4.91
N GLY A 70 23.51 -2.96 -5.79
CA GLY A 70 22.08 -3.00 -5.54
C GLY A 70 21.36 -4.05 -6.40
N LEU A 71 20.03 -3.92 -6.45
CA LEU A 71 19.13 -4.77 -7.24
C LEU A 71 18.23 -3.90 -8.12
N HIS A 72 17.86 -4.46 -9.27
CA HIS A 72 16.75 -3.99 -10.08
C HIS A 72 15.66 -5.07 -10.07
N VAL A 73 14.46 -4.69 -9.66
CA VAL A 73 13.31 -5.57 -9.51
C VAL A 73 12.23 -5.10 -10.46
N VAL A 74 11.92 -5.93 -11.45
CA VAL A 74 10.84 -5.69 -12.42
C VAL A 74 9.81 -6.80 -12.26
N GLY A 75 8.55 -6.47 -12.28
CA GLY A 75 7.53 -7.50 -12.10
C GLY A 75 6.10 -6.99 -12.22
N SER A 76 5.18 -7.84 -11.83
CA SER A 76 3.78 -7.49 -11.72
C SER A 76 3.10 -8.28 -10.62
N ILE A 77 2.01 -7.72 -10.11
CA ILE A 77 1.09 -8.42 -9.23
C ILE A 77 -0.26 -8.57 -9.90
N SER A 78 -1.00 -9.60 -9.52
CA SER A 78 -2.41 -9.74 -9.84
C SER A 78 -3.19 -10.33 -8.66
N ALA A 79 -4.34 -9.74 -8.37
CA ALA A 79 -5.16 -10.16 -7.24
C ALA A 79 -6.65 -10.02 -7.55
N THR A 80 -7.43 -10.92 -6.97
CA THR A 80 -8.89 -10.80 -6.87
C THR A 80 -9.22 -10.37 -5.46
N VAL A 81 -9.84 -9.20 -5.29
CA VAL A 81 -10.10 -8.58 -3.97
C VAL A 81 -11.59 -8.44 -3.71
N GLY A 82 -12.02 -8.80 -2.50
CA GLY A 82 -13.37 -8.57 -2.01
C GLY A 82 -13.42 -7.27 -1.19
N GLN A 83 -14.30 -6.36 -1.59
CA GLN A 83 -14.55 -5.07 -0.91
C GLN A 83 -16.04 -4.89 -0.68
N ASN A 84 -16.43 -3.83 0.04
CA ASN A 84 -17.83 -3.41 0.14
C ASN A 84 -18.03 -2.09 -0.60
N CYS A 85 -19.12 -1.99 -1.34
CA CYS A 85 -19.53 -0.74 -1.98
C CYS A 85 -19.69 0.37 -0.94
N VAL A 86 -19.02 1.51 -1.12
CA VAL A 86 -19.11 2.64 -0.15
C VAL A 86 -20.49 3.30 -0.11
N VAL A 87 -21.36 3.03 -1.10
CA VAL A 87 -22.70 3.60 -1.21
C VAL A 87 -23.76 2.66 -0.64
N THR A 88 -23.74 1.38 -1.08
CA THR A 88 -24.80 0.40 -0.74
C THR A 88 -24.38 -0.55 0.37
N LEU A 89 -23.11 -0.58 0.74
CA LEU A 89 -22.48 -1.53 1.68
C LEU A 89 -22.57 -2.99 1.22
N GLU A 90 -23.04 -3.24 0.00
CA GLU A 90 -23.08 -4.57 -0.58
C GLU A 90 -21.69 -5.06 -0.99
N PRO A 91 -21.46 -6.37 -0.91
CA PRO A 91 -20.20 -6.95 -1.34
C PRO A 91 -19.98 -6.80 -2.85
N LEU A 92 -18.75 -6.55 -3.21
CA LEU A 92 -18.27 -6.54 -4.60
C LEU A 92 -16.89 -7.19 -4.70
N THR A 93 -16.53 -7.61 -5.90
CA THR A 93 -15.24 -8.21 -6.20
C THR A 93 -14.60 -7.42 -7.32
N ASN A 94 -13.32 -7.07 -7.16
CA ASN A 94 -12.53 -6.36 -8.12
C ASN A 94 -11.25 -7.14 -8.45
N GLU A 95 -10.71 -6.90 -9.64
CA GLU A 95 -9.37 -7.34 -10.03
C GLU A 95 -8.41 -6.17 -9.86
N VAL A 96 -7.23 -6.45 -9.27
CA VAL A 96 -6.11 -5.53 -9.14
C VAL A 96 -4.94 -6.10 -9.94
N ALA A 97 -4.32 -5.26 -10.77
CA ALA A 97 -3.12 -5.61 -11.52
C ALA A 97 -2.21 -4.38 -11.57
N GLU A 98 -1.01 -4.52 -11.00
CA GLU A 98 -0.01 -3.46 -10.95
C GLU A 98 1.32 -3.94 -11.51
N THR A 99 2.07 -3.03 -12.10
CA THR A 99 3.44 -3.27 -12.57
C THR A 99 4.44 -2.63 -11.62
N ILE A 100 5.58 -3.28 -11.48
CA ILE A 100 6.64 -2.91 -10.54
C ILE A 100 7.93 -2.76 -11.35
N ASP A 101 8.60 -1.64 -11.20
CA ASP A 101 9.93 -1.38 -11.77
C ASP A 101 10.69 -0.51 -10.76
N LEU A 102 11.49 -1.14 -9.92
CA LEU A 102 12.19 -0.48 -8.81
C LEU A 102 13.67 -0.82 -8.79
N ILE A 103 14.47 0.19 -8.47
CA ILE A 103 15.90 0.07 -8.26
C ILE A 103 16.17 0.21 -6.77
N PHE A 104 16.90 -0.74 -6.21
CA PHE A 104 17.32 -0.72 -4.81
C PHE A 104 18.83 -0.47 -4.73
N GLU A 105 19.24 0.53 -3.96
CA GLU A 105 20.65 0.84 -3.73
C GLU A 105 20.99 0.89 -2.24
N PRO A 106 22.22 0.49 -1.85
CA PRO A 106 22.66 0.60 -0.46
C PRO A 106 22.53 2.02 0.08
N VAL A 107 22.06 2.17 1.32
CA VAL A 107 21.80 3.45 1.99
C VAL A 107 23.01 4.40 1.91
N GLN A 108 24.23 3.86 2.00
CA GLN A 108 25.47 4.64 1.92
C GLN A 108 25.65 5.36 0.57
N ARG A 109 25.15 4.77 -0.53
CA ARG A 109 25.19 5.40 -1.86
C ARG A 109 24.14 6.48 -1.99
N LEU A 110 22.94 6.25 -1.47
CA LEU A 110 21.86 7.23 -1.47
C LEU A 110 22.25 8.49 -0.69
N ALA A 111 22.89 8.33 0.48
CA ALA A 111 23.39 9.45 1.25
C ALA A 111 24.44 10.28 0.51
N ALA A 112 25.34 9.64 -0.25
CA ALA A 112 26.36 10.32 -1.03
C ALA A 112 25.79 11.06 -2.26
N SER A 113 24.71 10.55 -2.87
CA SER A 113 24.04 11.20 -3.99
C SER A 113 23.12 12.35 -3.56
N ALA A 114 22.49 12.25 -2.38
CA ALA A 114 21.62 13.30 -1.84
C ALA A 114 22.35 14.62 -1.54
N GLU A 115 23.65 14.56 -1.24
CA GLU A 115 24.49 15.77 -1.05
C GLU A 115 24.75 16.52 -2.37
N SER A 116 24.53 15.88 -3.52
CA SER A 116 24.87 16.43 -4.83
C SER A 116 23.67 17.00 -5.60
N GLU A 117 22.45 16.66 -5.27
CA GLU A 117 21.25 17.07 -6.00
C GLU A 117 20.12 17.57 -5.08
N HIS A 118 19.63 18.78 -5.34
CA HIS A 118 18.48 19.36 -4.65
C HIS A 118 17.19 18.93 -5.35
N GLY A 119 16.50 17.95 -4.80
CA GLY A 119 15.15 17.56 -5.21
C GLY A 119 14.96 16.05 -5.29
N VAL A 120 13.87 15.54 -4.70
CA VAL A 120 13.43 14.15 -4.86
C VAL A 120 12.94 13.96 -6.30
N LYS A 121 13.56 13.06 -7.05
CA LYS A 121 13.10 12.64 -8.38
C LYS A 121 12.23 11.40 -8.20
N TRP A 122 11.21 11.26 -9.04
CA TRP A 122 10.29 10.08 -9.03
C TRP A 122 11.01 8.76 -9.37
N ASP A 123 12.23 8.83 -9.91
CA ASP A 123 13.10 7.69 -10.27
C ASP A 123 14.25 7.48 -9.27
N ASP A 124 14.17 8.05 -8.06
CA ASP A 124 15.20 7.84 -7.04
C ASP A 124 15.19 6.38 -6.58
N PRO A 125 16.36 5.74 -6.44
CA PRO A 125 16.43 4.36 -5.97
C PRO A 125 15.90 4.20 -4.53
N GLU A 126 15.25 3.07 -4.29
CA GLU A 126 14.78 2.67 -2.95
C GLU A 126 15.96 2.23 -2.06
N PRO A 127 15.88 2.44 -0.74
CA PRO A 127 16.94 2.05 0.17
C PRO A 127 17.04 0.53 0.34
N LEU A 128 18.19 -0.03 -0.01
CA LEU A 128 18.54 -1.42 0.26
C LEU A 128 19.09 -1.54 1.68
N VAL A 129 18.27 -1.98 2.62
CA VAL A 129 18.64 -2.17 4.02
C VAL A 129 19.14 -3.60 4.24
N GLY A 130 20.34 -3.75 4.81
CA GLY A 130 20.91 -5.07 5.11
C GLY A 130 21.20 -5.95 3.88
N GLY A 131 21.13 -5.41 2.66
CA GLY A 131 21.37 -6.17 1.44
C GLY A 131 20.22 -7.13 1.06
N VAL A 132 19.01 -6.90 1.56
CA VAL A 132 17.84 -7.75 1.36
C VAL A 132 16.68 -6.95 0.78
N VAL A 133 15.99 -7.51 -0.21
CA VAL A 133 14.67 -7.06 -0.68
C VAL A 133 13.64 -8.13 -0.38
N ASP A 134 12.53 -7.77 0.23
CA ASP A 134 11.42 -8.69 0.52
C ASP A 134 10.36 -8.57 -0.58
N LEU A 135 10.34 -9.52 -1.51
CA LEU A 135 9.40 -9.54 -2.64
C LEU A 135 7.95 -9.73 -2.21
N GLY A 136 7.70 -10.43 -1.11
CA GLY A 136 6.36 -10.59 -0.56
C GLY A 136 5.81 -9.30 0.05
N ALA A 137 6.66 -8.58 0.80
CA ALA A 137 6.33 -7.26 1.31
C ALA A 137 6.06 -6.28 0.15
N LEU A 138 6.94 -6.25 -0.85
CA LEU A 138 6.80 -5.40 -2.04
C LEU A 138 5.49 -5.69 -2.79
N ALA A 139 5.15 -6.97 -3.03
CA ALA A 139 3.89 -7.35 -3.63
C ALA A 139 2.68 -6.85 -2.82
N THR A 140 2.75 -6.94 -1.49
CA THR A 140 1.68 -6.48 -0.60
C THR A 140 1.51 -4.97 -0.63
N GLU A 141 2.60 -4.21 -0.67
CA GLU A 141 2.58 -2.75 -0.80
C GLU A 141 1.92 -2.32 -2.11
N PHE A 142 2.31 -2.92 -3.23
CA PHE A 142 1.70 -2.61 -4.54
C PHE A 142 0.23 -3.04 -4.62
N LEU A 143 -0.16 -4.15 -3.98
CA LEU A 143 -1.57 -4.48 -3.84
C LEU A 143 -2.34 -3.37 -3.13
N ILE A 144 -1.85 -2.90 -1.98
CA ILE A 144 -2.52 -1.85 -1.19
C ILE A 144 -2.61 -0.54 -1.99
N LEU A 145 -1.56 -0.17 -2.73
CA LEU A 145 -1.54 1.02 -3.57
C LEU A 145 -2.52 0.93 -4.75
N GLY A 146 -2.73 -0.27 -5.32
CA GLY A 146 -3.65 -0.52 -6.42
C GLY A 146 -5.12 -0.67 -6.01
N LEU A 147 -5.44 -0.70 -4.71
CA LEU A 147 -6.83 -0.79 -4.26
C LEU A 147 -7.61 0.48 -4.57
N ASP A 148 -8.86 0.31 -5.08
CA ASP A 148 -9.81 1.43 -5.12
C ASP A 148 -10.21 1.81 -3.68
N PRO A 149 -9.87 3.04 -3.21
CA PRO A 149 -10.23 3.48 -1.86
C PRO A 149 -11.73 3.77 -1.70
N TYR A 150 -12.49 3.89 -2.81
CA TYR A 150 -13.91 4.19 -2.82
C TYR A 150 -14.69 3.25 -3.75
N PRO A 151 -14.63 1.93 -3.53
CA PRO A 151 -15.21 0.95 -4.44
C PRO A 151 -16.73 1.13 -4.54
N ARG A 152 -17.23 1.18 -5.78
CA ARG A 152 -18.66 1.37 -6.04
C ARG A 152 -19.20 0.30 -6.96
N LYS A 153 -20.36 -0.23 -6.59
CA LYS A 153 -21.12 -1.13 -7.44
C LYS A 153 -21.64 -0.35 -8.66
N PRO A 154 -21.61 -0.90 -9.89
CA PRO A 154 -22.20 -0.27 -11.05
C PRO A 154 -23.65 0.14 -10.79
N GLY A 155 -23.99 1.40 -11.05
CA GLY A 155 -25.35 1.93 -10.83
C GLY A 155 -25.69 2.28 -9.37
N ALA A 156 -24.74 2.19 -8.44
CA ALA A 156 -24.96 2.62 -7.05
C ALA A 156 -25.21 4.14 -6.98
N VAL A 157 -26.38 4.54 -6.50
CA VAL A 157 -26.77 5.94 -6.29
C VAL A 157 -26.96 6.15 -4.79
N PHE A 158 -26.37 7.19 -4.27
CA PHE A 158 -26.60 7.59 -2.88
C PHE A 158 -27.95 8.31 -2.76
N GLU A 159 -28.87 7.71 -2.03
CA GLU A 159 -30.12 8.35 -1.64
C GLU A 159 -29.95 8.90 -0.22
N PRO A 160 -29.87 10.23 -0.05
CA PRO A 160 -29.76 10.80 1.30
C PRO A 160 -30.99 10.44 2.12
N PRO A 161 -30.85 10.12 3.41
CA PRO A 161 -31.98 9.91 4.30
C PRO A 161 -32.94 11.08 4.24
N GLN A 162 -34.22 10.82 4.06
CA GLN A 162 -35.23 11.87 4.17
C GLN A 162 -35.37 12.24 5.64
N ASP A 163 -34.62 13.27 6.07
CA ASP A 163 -34.73 13.82 7.41
C ASP A 163 -36.12 14.44 7.60
N ALA A 164 -37.06 13.66 8.13
CA ALA A 164 -38.37 14.17 8.56
C ALA A 164 -38.24 15.23 9.68
N ASN A 165 -37.08 15.43 10.27
CA ASN A 165 -36.80 16.31 11.39
C ASN A 165 -35.62 17.26 11.17
N ARG A 166 -35.37 17.69 9.93
CA ARG A 166 -34.26 18.61 9.61
C ARG A 166 -34.29 19.90 10.46
N ASP A 167 -35.47 20.34 10.87
CA ASP A 167 -35.68 21.56 11.66
C ASP A 167 -35.63 21.34 13.18
N GLN A 168 -35.42 20.11 13.67
CA GLN A 168 -35.36 19.76 15.10
C GLN A 168 -34.00 19.27 15.59
N GLY A 169 -33.01 19.16 14.70
CA GLY A 169 -31.67 18.74 15.06
C GLY A 169 -30.90 19.79 15.88
N PRO A 170 -29.85 19.39 16.62
CA PRO A 170 -29.03 20.32 17.42
C PRO A 170 -28.40 21.46 16.59
N PHE A 171 -28.31 21.29 15.27
CA PHE A 171 -27.78 22.28 14.33
C PHE A 171 -28.87 23.03 13.54
N ALA A 172 -30.15 22.83 13.83
CA ALA A 172 -31.27 23.53 13.16
C ALA A 172 -31.17 25.05 13.28
N ALA A 173 -30.56 25.55 14.37
CA ALA A 173 -30.30 26.96 14.56
C ALA A 173 -29.38 27.59 13.49
N LEU A 174 -28.48 26.81 12.87
CA LEU A 174 -27.57 27.29 11.81
C LEU A 174 -28.32 27.59 10.51
N GLY A 175 -29.40 26.87 10.22
CA GLY A 175 -30.26 27.14 9.07
C GLY A 175 -30.90 28.55 9.08
N ARG A 176 -31.05 29.17 10.24
CA ARG A 176 -31.56 30.54 10.39
C ARG A 176 -30.48 31.61 10.06
N LEU A 177 -29.20 31.24 10.18
CA LEU A 177 -28.10 32.16 9.85
C LEU A 177 -27.91 32.25 8.34
N ALA A 178 -28.09 31.12 7.59
CA ALA A 178 -27.98 31.12 6.13
C ALA A 178 -29.05 31.96 5.42
N LYS A 179 -30.29 32.06 5.99
CA LYS A 179 -31.40 32.87 5.44
C LYS A 179 -31.27 34.36 5.70
N ARG A 180 -30.25 34.83 6.39
CA ARG A 180 -30.09 36.26 6.79
C ARG A 180 -29.13 37.03 5.85
N GLN A 181 -28.64 36.41 4.80
CA GLN A 181 -27.69 36.97 3.83
C GLN A 181 -28.31 37.31 2.45
N ASP A 182 -29.65 37.21 2.29
CA ASP A 182 -30.39 37.69 1.11
C ASP A 182 -31.12 38.99 1.39
#